data_2bfecf1182478fddf68846072460cc05
#
_entry.id   2bfecf1182478fddf68846072460cc05
#
_cell.length_a   1.000
_cell.length_b   1.000
_cell.length_c   1.000
_cell.angle_alpha   90.00
_cell.angle_beta   90.00
_cell.angle_gamma   90.00
#
_symmetry.space_group_name_H-M   'P 1'
#
loop_
_entity.id
_entity.type
_entity.pdbx_description
1 polymer ?
#
loop_
_entity_poly.entity_id
_entity_poly.type
_entity_poly.pdbx_seq_one_letter_code
_entity_poly.pdbx_strand_id
1 'polypeptide(L)'
;MISWIDKEYKQHYQDCANASGIRYKFNIYHDDFEESNIECIKKFVQFLRKKYYFPIRLNITFCNTLGFKDLNDGHIYYGAFRDNEDEKRMVYPRISVAAKVSENNTLEDIYFALAHEITHYYQWFFLDEEHRTSRSLEREANKWANYIVDLYLYENDISEGV
;
A
#
# COMPACT_ATOMS: atom_id res chain seq x y z
N MET A 1 -6.81 1.11 20.91
CA MET A 1 -5.41 0.65 20.89
C MET A 1 -4.71 1.33 19.72
N ILE A 2 -3.64 2.03 20.00
CA ILE A 2 -2.86 2.72 18.96
C ILE A 2 -2.05 1.68 18.22
N SER A 3 -2.21 1.63 16.91
CA SER A 3 -1.45 0.70 16.09
C SER A 3 -0.05 1.23 15.83
N TRP A 4 0.92 0.33 15.71
CA TRP A 4 2.29 0.69 15.35
C TRP A 4 2.39 1.34 13.96
N ILE A 5 1.37 1.27 13.13
CA ILE A 5 1.33 1.96 11.84
C ILE A 5 0.89 3.43 11.97
N ASP A 6 0.31 3.82 13.10
CA ASP A 6 -0.20 5.18 13.29
C ASP A 6 0.93 6.19 13.50
N LYS A 7 0.69 7.43 13.06
CA LYS A 7 1.67 8.53 13.20
C LYS A 7 2.09 8.81 14.64
N GLU A 8 1.26 8.44 15.60
CA GLU A 8 1.55 8.62 17.02
C GLU A 8 2.78 7.83 17.45
N TYR A 9 3.13 6.77 16.74
CA TYR A 9 4.34 6.01 16.97
C TYR A 9 5.59 6.62 16.35
N LYS A 10 5.46 7.76 15.65
CA LYS A 10 6.58 8.42 14.99
C LYS A 10 7.77 8.63 15.94
N GLN A 11 7.49 8.96 17.19
CA GLN A 11 8.52 9.19 18.21
C GLN A 11 9.35 7.95 18.51
N HIS A 12 8.87 6.76 18.14
CA HIS A 12 9.56 5.50 18.35
C HIS A 12 10.46 5.11 17.19
N TYR A 13 10.39 5.86 16.08
CA TYR A 13 11.23 5.60 14.92
C TYR A 13 12.51 6.41 15.01
N GLN A 14 13.59 5.81 14.50
CA GLN A 14 14.82 6.54 14.35
C GLN A 14 14.68 7.57 13.23
N ASP A 15 15.53 8.59 13.25
CA ASP A 15 15.49 9.65 12.26
C ASP A 15 15.86 9.13 10.87
N CYS A 16 14.85 8.99 10.03
CA CYS A 16 14.98 8.59 8.63
C CYS A 16 14.56 9.74 7.70
N ALA A 17 14.69 10.97 8.16
CA ALA A 17 14.10 12.15 7.55
C ALA A 17 14.35 12.29 6.03
N ASN A 18 15.55 11.94 5.58
CA ASN A 18 15.92 12.09 4.18
C ASN A 18 15.45 10.94 3.29
N ALA A 19 14.99 9.84 3.90
CA ALA A 19 14.60 8.63 3.18
C ALA A 19 13.21 8.14 3.59
N SER A 20 12.35 9.02 4.09
CA SER A 20 11.01 8.66 4.56
C SER A 20 9.92 9.04 3.55
N GLY A 21 8.72 8.53 3.80
CA GLY A 21 7.51 8.91 3.08
C GLY A 21 7.20 8.05 1.87
N ILE A 22 6.07 8.34 1.26
CA ILE A 22 5.59 7.64 0.07
C ILE A 22 5.96 8.42 -1.18
N ARG A 23 6.44 7.69 -2.19
CA ARG A 23 6.54 8.17 -3.58
C ARG A 23 5.72 7.22 -4.45
N TYR A 24 4.94 7.76 -5.35
CA TYR A 24 4.13 6.92 -6.23
C TYR A 24 4.18 7.40 -7.66
N LYS A 25 3.92 6.48 -8.57
CA LYS A 25 3.76 6.78 -9.99
C LYS A 25 2.73 5.85 -10.60
N PHE A 26 2.11 6.31 -11.67
CA PHE A 26 1.35 5.44 -12.56
C PHE A 26 2.31 4.91 -13.61
N ASN A 27 2.10 3.68 -14.05
CA ASN A 27 2.93 3.06 -15.08
C ASN A 27 3.03 3.98 -16.30
N ILE A 28 4.14 3.91 -17.05
CA ILE A 28 4.36 4.74 -18.24
C ILE A 28 3.28 4.59 -19.31
N TYR A 29 2.52 3.48 -19.24
CA TYR A 29 1.36 3.25 -20.13
C TYR A 29 0.07 3.76 -19.49
N HIS A 30 0.17 4.77 -18.62
CA HIS A 30 -0.95 5.32 -17.87
C HIS A 30 -1.98 6.06 -18.72
N ASP A 31 -1.69 6.32 -20.00
CA ASP A 31 -2.63 6.95 -20.94
C ASP A 31 -3.97 6.22 -21.01
N ASP A 32 -3.97 4.91 -20.66
CA ASP A 32 -5.19 4.10 -20.60
C ASP A 32 -5.96 4.24 -19.28
N PHE A 33 -5.38 4.93 -18.27
CA PHE A 33 -6.09 5.20 -17.02
C PHE A 33 -7.10 6.34 -17.23
N GLU A 34 -8.30 6.14 -16.74
CA GLU A 34 -9.27 7.23 -16.67
C GLU A 34 -8.84 8.26 -15.60
N GLU A 35 -8.89 9.53 -15.95
CA GLU A 35 -8.44 10.60 -15.06
C GLU A 35 -9.19 10.63 -13.74
N SER A 36 -10.51 10.35 -13.75
CA SER A 36 -11.31 10.27 -12.54
C SER A 36 -10.81 9.18 -11.59
N ASN A 37 -10.37 8.04 -12.12
CA ASN A 37 -9.80 6.96 -11.31
C ASN A 37 -8.44 7.33 -10.75
N ILE A 38 -7.61 8.01 -11.53
CA ILE A 38 -6.32 8.55 -11.07
C ILE A 38 -6.54 9.47 -9.88
N GLU A 39 -7.50 10.39 -9.97
CA GLU A 39 -7.79 11.34 -8.89
C GLU A 39 -8.28 10.63 -7.63
N CYS A 40 -9.11 9.60 -7.77
CA CYS A 40 -9.56 8.81 -6.62
C CYS A 40 -8.40 8.10 -5.93
N ILE A 41 -7.50 7.50 -6.69
CA ILE A 41 -6.31 6.83 -6.14
C ILE A 41 -5.39 7.84 -5.45
N LYS A 42 -5.18 9.01 -6.04
CA LYS A 42 -4.38 10.08 -5.43
C LYS A 42 -4.96 10.53 -4.09
N LYS A 43 -6.28 10.67 -3.99
CA LYS A 43 -6.94 11.02 -2.73
C LYS A 43 -6.68 9.98 -1.64
N PHE A 44 -6.74 8.72 -2.00
CA PHE A 44 -6.45 7.65 -1.04
C PHE A 44 -4.98 7.70 -0.58
N VAL A 45 -4.04 7.94 -1.48
CA VAL A 45 -2.61 8.08 -1.12
C VAL A 45 -2.42 9.29 -0.19
N GLN A 46 -3.10 10.40 -0.44
CA GLN A 46 -3.05 11.57 0.45
C GLN A 46 -3.57 11.25 1.84
N PHE A 47 -4.67 10.50 1.93
CA PHE A 47 -5.19 10.01 3.21
C PHE A 47 -4.13 9.19 3.96
N LEU A 48 -3.48 8.27 3.28
CA LEU A 48 -2.43 7.45 3.88
C LEU A 48 -1.27 8.31 4.40
N ARG A 49 -0.86 9.31 3.64
CA ARG A 49 0.21 10.23 4.06
C ARG A 49 -0.16 11.04 5.30
N LYS A 50 -1.42 11.39 5.45
CA LYS A 50 -1.89 12.14 6.62
C LYS A 50 -2.03 11.28 7.86
N LYS A 51 -2.47 10.04 7.70
CA LYS A 51 -2.81 9.15 8.82
C LYS A 51 -1.60 8.38 9.34
N TYR A 52 -0.67 7.99 8.46
CA TYR A 52 0.37 7.03 8.82
C TYR A 52 1.75 7.61 8.56
N TYR A 53 2.73 7.09 9.30
CA TYR A 53 4.12 7.50 9.14
C TYR A 53 4.92 6.39 8.43
N PHE A 54 5.69 6.77 7.44
CA PHE A 54 6.50 5.87 6.64
C PHE A 54 7.97 6.15 6.92
N PRO A 55 8.60 5.39 7.85
CA PRO A 55 9.97 5.69 8.29
C PRO A 55 11.03 5.49 7.22
N ILE A 56 10.81 4.54 6.31
CA ILE A 56 11.69 4.32 5.15
C ILE A 56 10.88 4.64 3.89
N ARG A 57 11.51 5.35 2.95
CA ARG A 57 10.85 5.70 1.68
C ARG A 57 10.25 4.47 1.01
N LEU A 58 8.98 4.54 0.69
CA LEU A 58 8.23 3.50 0.01
C LEU A 58 7.85 3.96 -1.39
N ASN A 59 8.26 3.20 -2.40
CA ASN A 59 7.93 3.49 -3.80
C ASN A 59 6.75 2.63 -4.24
N ILE A 60 5.68 3.29 -4.69
CA ILE A 60 4.46 2.61 -5.14
C ILE A 60 4.30 2.83 -6.64
N THR A 61 4.03 1.75 -7.38
CA THR A 61 3.70 1.81 -8.80
C THR A 61 2.29 1.28 -9.01
N PHE A 62 1.43 2.12 -9.59
CA PHE A 62 0.10 1.71 -10.03
C PHE A 62 0.19 1.26 -11.48
N CYS A 63 -0.14 0.00 -11.72
CA CYS A 63 -0.01 -0.61 -13.05
C CYS A 63 -1.39 -0.73 -13.69
N ASN A 64 -1.47 -0.43 -15.00
CA ASN A 64 -2.72 -0.52 -15.74
C ASN A 64 -3.00 -1.97 -16.14
N THR A 65 -3.28 -2.79 -15.16
CA THR A 65 -3.61 -4.21 -15.31
C THR A 65 -4.68 -4.61 -14.31
N LEU A 66 -5.44 -5.64 -14.65
CA LEU A 66 -6.47 -6.20 -13.76
C LEU A 66 -5.88 -7.09 -12.67
N GLY A 67 -4.66 -7.56 -12.85
CA GLY A 67 -3.98 -8.42 -11.90
C GLY A 67 -2.62 -8.84 -12.44
N PHE A 68 -1.82 -9.43 -11.56
CA PHE A 68 -0.51 -9.97 -11.89
C PHE A 68 -0.58 -11.49 -11.82
N LYS A 69 -0.15 -12.16 -12.89
CA LYS A 69 -0.15 -13.61 -12.91
C LYS A 69 1.23 -14.14 -12.53
N ASP A 70 1.27 -15.01 -11.53
CA ASP A 70 2.49 -15.75 -11.20
C ASP A 70 2.70 -16.86 -12.22
N LEU A 71 3.85 -16.87 -12.86
CA LEU A 71 4.19 -17.86 -13.88
C LEU A 71 4.43 -19.25 -13.30
N ASN A 72 4.73 -19.35 -12.00
CA ASN A 72 5.05 -20.62 -11.34
C ASN A 72 3.79 -21.36 -10.90
N ASP A 73 2.81 -20.68 -10.31
CA ASP A 73 1.62 -21.31 -9.74
C ASP A 73 0.31 -20.96 -10.45
N GLY A 74 0.33 -19.99 -11.36
CA GLY A 74 -0.84 -19.54 -12.09
C GLY A 74 -1.81 -18.67 -11.29
N HIS A 75 -1.49 -18.37 -10.03
CA HIS A 75 -2.31 -17.47 -9.21
C HIS A 75 -2.25 -16.03 -9.70
N ILE A 76 -3.34 -15.31 -9.49
CA ILE A 76 -3.45 -13.90 -9.81
C ILE A 76 -3.32 -13.11 -8.52
N TYR A 77 -2.39 -12.16 -8.51
CA TYR A 77 -2.21 -11.21 -7.41
C TYR A 77 -2.69 -9.84 -7.82
N TYR A 78 -3.14 -9.04 -6.85
CA TYR A 78 -3.58 -7.67 -7.07
C TYR A 78 -2.60 -6.65 -6.54
N GLY A 79 -1.62 -7.10 -5.75
CA GLY A 79 -0.53 -6.29 -5.25
C GLY A 79 0.64 -7.14 -4.86
N ALA A 80 1.80 -6.51 -4.74
CA ALA A 80 3.02 -7.18 -4.29
C ALA A 80 3.90 -6.18 -3.55
N PHE A 81 4.41 -6.59 -2.40
CA PHE A 81 5.43 -5.88 -1.65
C PHE A 81 6.78 -6.56 -1.84
N ARG A 82 7.80 -5.76 -2.09
CA ARG A 82 9.19 -6.21 -2.16
C ARG A 82 10.04 -5.32 -1.27
N ASP A 83 10.86 -5.95 -0.46
CA ASP A 83 11.77 -5.24 0.43
C ASP A 83 12.98 -4.69 -0.34
N ASN A 84 14.01 -4.26 0.39
CA ASN A 84 15.20 -3.67 -0.19
C ASN A 84 16.38 -4.66 -0.37
N GLU A 85 16.10 -5.95 -0.50
CA GLU A 85 17.11 -7.00 -0.63
C GLU A 85 17.82 -7.04 -1.99
N ASP A 86 18.38 -5.93 -2.42
CA ASP A 86 19.33 -5.95 -3.53
C ASP A 86 20.67 -5.44 -3.01
N GLU A 87 21.55 -6.37 -2.67
CA GLU A 87 22.87 -6.07 -2.12
C GLU A 87 23.74 -5.23 -3.07
N LYS A 88 23.38 -5.17 -4.35
CA LYS A 88 24.14 -4.44 -5.36
C LYS A 88 23.70 -2.98 -5.53
N ARG A 89 22.54 -2.59 -4.99
CA ARG A 89 21.98 -1.24 -5.12
C ARG A 89 21.27 -0.83 -3.85
N MET A 90 21.38 0.46 -3.52
CA MET A 90 20.47 1.07 -2.55
C MET A 90 19.08 1.10 -3.16
N VAL A 91 18.28 0.07 -2.91
CA VAL A 91 16.91 -0.02 -3.42
C VAL A 91 15.96 0.20 -2.24
N TYR A 92 14.99 1.10 -2.42
CA TYR A 92 13.95 1.29 -1.43
C TYR A 92 12.91 0.17 -1.54
N PRO A 93 12.21 -0.19 -0.45
CA PRO A 93 11.06 -1.08 -0.54
C PRO A 93 10.05 -0.52 -1.52
N ARG A 94 9.34 -1.41 -2.19
CA ARG A 94 8.43 -1.04 -3.26
C ARG A 94 7.17 -1.88 -3.26
N ILE A 95 6.09 -1.28 -3.71
CA ILE A 95 4.80 -1.92 -3.88
C ILE A 95 4.36 -1.73 -5.34
N SER A 96 3.83 -2.80 -5.94
CA SER A 96 3.11 -2.73 -7.21
C SER A 96 1.65 -3.07 -6.97
N VAL A 97 0.74 -2.30 -7.56
CA VAL A 97 -0.71 -2.49 -7.41
C VAL A 97 -1.34 -2.57 -8.78
N ALA A 98 -2.18 -3.59 -8.98
CA ALA A 98 -3.02 -3.70 -10.17
C ALA A 98 -4.14 -2.67 -10.05
N ALA A 99 -4.13 -1.65 -10.90
CA ALA A 99 -4.96 -0.46 -10.74
C ALA A 99 -5.88 -0.18 -11.93
N LYS A 100 -6.09 -1.15 -12.80
CA LYS A 100 -7.09 -1.04 -13.86
C LYS A 100 -8.47 -1.31 -13.27
N VAL A 101 -9.32 -0.29 -13.27
CA VAL A 101 -10.67 -0.39 -12.69
C VAL A 101 -11.57 -1.21 -13.61
N SER A 102 -12.28 -2.16 -13.04
CA SER A 102 -13.29 -2.99 -13.71
C SER A 102 -14.31 -3.47 -12.69
N GLU A 103 -15.33 -4.20 -13.15
CA GLU A 103 -16.31 -4.82 -12.25
C GLU A 103 -15.66 -5.77 -11.24
N ASN A 104 -14.57 -6.42 -11.64
CA ASN A 104 -13.86 -7.38 -10.80
C ASN A 104 -12.63 -6.79 -10.10
N ASN A 105 -12.35 -5.51 -10.32
CA ASN A 105 -11.29 -4.77 -9.66
C ASN A 105 -11.75 -3.33 -9.46
N THR A 106 -12.57 -3.12 -8.43
CA THR A 106 -13.15 -1.82 -8.12
C THR A 106 -12.10 -0.90 -7.48
N LEU A 107 -12.42 0.38 -7.35
CA LEU A 107 -11.57 1.32 -6.61
C LEU A 107 -11.34 0.83 -5.17
N GLU A 108 -12.38 0.32 -4.51
CA GLU A 108 -12.23 -0.23 -3.16
C GLU A 108 -11.26 -1.42 -3.12
N ASP A 109 -11.31 -2.30 -4.13
CA ASP A 109 -10.38 -3.42 -4.25
C ASP A 109 -8.94 -2.92 -4.40
N ILE A 110 -8.75 -1.84 -5.18
CA ILE A 110 -7.43 -1.23 -5.38
C ILE A 110 -6.92 -0.61 -4.08
N TYR A 111 -7.78 0.10 -3.34
CA TYR A 111 -7.42 0.65 -2.02
C TYR A 111 -7.06 -0.48 -1.05
N PHE A 112 -7.85 -1.55 -1.05
CA PHE A 112 -7.58 -2.71 -0.19
C PHE A 112 -6.22 -3.34 -0.53
N ALA A 113 -5.95 -3.57 -1.81
CA ALA A 113 -4.68 -4.15 -2.25
C ALA A 113 -3.50 -3.30 -1.80
N LEU A 114 -3.57 -1.98 -1.95
CA LEU A 114 -2.52 -1.08 -1.50
C LEU A 114 -2.34 -1.14 0.02
N ALA A 115 -3.42 -1.04 0.77
CA ALA A 115 -3.37 -1.09 2.24
C ALA A 115 -2.83 -2.43 2.75
N HIS A 116 -3.17 -3.53 2.09
CA HIS A 116 -2.66 -4.86 2.39
C HIS A 116 -1.13 -4.91 2.24
N GLU A 117 -0.61 -4.41 1.13
CA GLU A 117 0.83 -4.41 0.88
C GLU A 117 1.57 -3.43 1.80
N ILE A 118 0.94 -2.30 2.15
CA ILE A 118 1.50 -1.37 3.13
C ILE A 118 1.64 -2.05 4.50
N THR A 119 0.70 -2.92 4.88
CA THR A 119 0.84 -3.68 6.11
C THR A 119 2.07 -4.58 6.08
N HIS A 120 2.35 -5.22 4.95
CA HIS A 120 3.58 -6.00 4.78
C HIS A 120 4.84 -5.13 4.90
N TYR A 121 4.79 -3.88 4.41
CA TYR A 121 5.87 -2.92 4.61
C TYR A 121 6.16 -2.69 6.10
N TYR A 122 5.14 -2.51 6.93
CA TYR A 122 5.33 -2.33 8.37
C TYR A 122 5.80 -3.60 9.06
N GLN A 123 5.29 -4.76 8.66
CA GLN A 123 5.76 -6.04 9.17
C GLN A 123 7.25 -6.22 8.89
N TRP A 124 7.69 -5.88 7.69
CA TRP A 124 9.09 -5.90 7.31
C TRP A 124 9.91 -4.92 8.14
N PHE A 125 9.46 -3.68 8.27
CA PHE A 125 10.21 -2.64 8.99
C PHE A 125 10.40 -3.01 10.47
N PHE A 126 9.39 -3.58 11.10
CA PHE A 126 9.45 -3.97 12.52
C PHE A 126 10.05 -5.36 12.75
N LEU A 127 10.52 -6.03 11.69
CA LEU A 127 11.10 -7.38 11.75
C LEU A 127 10.14 -8.45 12.29
N ASP A 128 8.85 -8.22 12.18
CA ASP A 128 7.83 -9.17 12.63
C ASP A 128 7.82 -10.46 11.81
N GLU A 129 8.37 -10.44 10.61
CA GLU A 129 8.38 -11.58 9.69
C GLU A 129 9.15 -12.78 10.23
N GLU A 130 10.22 -12.52 11.01
CA GLU A 130 11.17 -13.55 11.43
C GLU A 130 10.57 -14.57 12.41
N HIS A 131 9.50 -14.18 13.12
CA HIS A 131 8.93 -14.99 14.20
C HIS A 131 7.47 -15.37 13.95
N ARG A 132 6.98 -15.14 12.73
CA ARG A 132 5.57 -15.37 12.42
C ARG A 132 5.42 -16.24 11.17
N THR A 133 4.31 -16.99 11.11
CA THR A 133 3.97 -17.76 9.91
C THR A 133 3.46 -16.84 8.81
N SER A 134 3.61 -17.25 7.56
CA SER A 134 3.03 -16.54 6.42
C SER A 134 1.52 -16.33 6.59
N ARG A 135 0.82 -17.33 7.11
CA ARG A 135 -0.61 -17.26 7.34
C ARG A 135 -0.97 -16.18 8.36
N SER A 136 -0.18 -16.04 9.43
CA SER A 136 -0.37 -15.00 10.44
C SER A 136 -0.16 -13.61 9.86
N LEU A 137 0.89 -13.43 9.06
CA LEU A 137 1.18 -12.16 8.40
C LEU A 137 0.08 -11.77 7.42
N GLU A 138 -0.40 -12.70 6.62
CA GLU A 138 -1.49 -12.47 5.67
C GLU A 138 -2.81 -12.12 6.36
N ARG A 139 -3.11 -12.78 7.46
CA ARG A 139 -4.32 -12.49 8.24
C ARG A 139 -4.29 -11.07 8.79
N GLU A 140 -3.15 -10.66 9.33
CA GLU A 140 -2.98 -9.29 9.84
C GLU A 140 -3.07 -8.26 8.71
N ALA A 141 -2.46 -8.55 7.56
CA ALA A 141 -2.51 -7.66 6.40
C ALA A 141 -3.96 -7.46 5.93
N ASN A 142 -4.75 -8.52 5.88
CA ASN A 142 -6.18 -8.42 5.54
C ASN A 142 -6.97 -7.62 6.58
N LYS A 143 -6.70 -7.83 7.85
CA LYS A 143 -7.36 -7.11 8.95
C LYS A 143 -7.10 -5.60 8.85
N TRP A 144 -5.84 -5.21 8.71
CA TRP A 144 -5.48 -3.80 8.63
C TRP A 144 -5.94 -3.16 7.33
N ALA A 145 -5.92 -3.89 6.22
CA ALA A 145 -6.44 -3.39 4.96
C ALA A 145 -7.93 -3.04 5.07
N ASN A 146 -8.73 -3.94 5.66
CA ASN A 146 -10.14 -3.67 5.90
C ASN A 146 -10.35 -2.43 6.78
N TYR A 147 -9.60 -2.34 7.88
CA TYR A 147 -9.69 -1.20 8.80
C TYR A 147 -9.35 0.13 8.11
N ILE A 148 -8.24 0.15 7.36
CA ILE A 148 -7.76 1.36 6.69
C ILE A 148 -8.75 1.82 5.62
N VAL A 149 -9.26 0.90 4.81
CA VAL A 149 -10.22 1.24 3.76
C VAL A 149 -11.55 1.70 4.35
N ASP A 150 -12.06 1.01 5.38
CA ASP A 150 -13.29 1.41 6.04
C ASP A 150 -13.18 2.81 6.65
N LEU A 151 -12.05 3.11 7.28
CA LEU A 151 -11.80 4.43 7.85
C LEU A 151 -11.75 5.50 6.76
N TYR A 152 -11.08 5.22 5.66
CA TYR A 152 -11.00 6.16 4.53
C TYR A 152 -12.39 6.45 3.95
N LEU A 153 -13.18 5.42 3.70
CA LEU A 153 -14.51 5.56 3.15
C LEU A 153 -15.42 6.35 4.09
N TYR A 154 -15.33 6.08 5.38
CA TYR A 154 -16.08 6.81 6.40
C TYR A 154 -15.72 8.30 6.41
N GLU A 155 -14.45 8.63 6.46
CA GLU A 155 -13.99 10.03 6.47
C GLU A 155 -14.31 10.76 5.17
N ASN A 156 -14.23 10.06 4.04
CA ASN A 156 -14.56 10.63 2.74
C ASN A 156 -16.05 10.94 2.62
N ASP A 157 -16.93 10.06 3.10
CA ASP A 157 -18.37 10.28 3.12
C ASP A 157 -18.74 11.49 3.98
N ILE A 158 -18.13 11.63 5.15
CA ILE A 158 -18.35 12.79 6.02
C ILE A 158 -17.96 14.09 5.31
N SER A 159 -16.81 14.11 4.63
CA SER A 159 -16.35 15.32 3.93
C SER A 159 -17.22 15.68 2.73
N GLU A 160 -17.84 14.71 2.07
CA GLU A 160 -18.74 14.93 0.94
C GLU A 160 -20.17 15.29 1.38
N GLY A 161 -20.53 14.92 2.61
CA GLY A 161 -21.86 15.18 3.16
C GLY A 161 -22.06 16.57 3.78
N VAL A 162 -21.05 17.43 3.70
CA VAL A 162 -21.09 18.78 4.31
C VAL A 162 -21.32 19.85 3.26
#